data_417d7001d90d9d5f464bdaf4915dc99c
#
_entry.id   417d7001d90d9d5f464bdaf4915dc99c
#
_cell.length_a   1.000
_cell.length_b   1.000
_cell.length_c   1.000
_cell.angle_alpha   90.00
_cell.angle_beta   90.00
_cell.angle_gamma   90.00
#
_symmetry.space_group_name_H-M   'P 1'
#
loop_
_entity.id
_entity.type
_entity.pdbx_description
1 polymer ?
#
loop_
_entity_poly.entity_id
_entity_poly.type
_entity_poly.pdbx_seq_one_letter_code
_entity_poly.pdbx_strand_id
1 'polypeptide(L)'
;NILGPYILTVDEVVHPIAVNMEARVNGERWGGGNSSQMQHSFADILAHISSSETIYAGEVIGSGTVGTGCGLEIGKRLQDGDTFELEIENIGILANRIVKAR
;
A
#
# COMPACT_ATOMS: atom_id res chain seq x y z
N ASN A 1 3.55 11.54 -3.48
CA ASN A 1 2.83 10.28 -3.25
C ASN A 1 1.71 10.13 -4.28
N ILE A 2 1.46 8.89 -4.70
CA ILE A 2 0.37 8.55 -5.60
C ILE A 2 -0.72 7.88 -4.77
N LEU A 3 -1.94 8.42 -4.81
CA LEU A 3 -3.09 7.93 -4.07
C LEU A 3 -4.22 7.60 -5.03
N GLY A 4 -5.00 6.60 -4.71
CA GLY A 4 -6.17 6.23 -5.49
C GLY A 4 -5.98 4.96 -6.31
N PRO A 5 -6.82 4.71 -7.35
CA PRO A 5 -7.97 5.55 -7.75
C PRO A 5 -9.20 5.42 -6.83
N TYR A 6 -9.20 4.46 -5.89
CA TYR A 6 -10.33 4.17 -5.01
C TYR A 6 -10.00 4.42 -3.54
N ILE A 7 -11.01 4.73 -2.76
CA ILE A 7 -11.00 4.78 -1.30
C ILE A 7 -12.12 3.87 -0.82
N LEU A 8 -11.77 2.90 0.02
CA LEU A 8 -12.76 2.08 0.72
C LEU A 8 -13.04 2.70 2.08
N THR A 9 -14.30 3.02 2.34
CA THR A 9 -14.72 3.61 3.62
C THR A 9 -14.81 2.55 4.72
N VAL A 10 -14.64 2.97 5.96
CA VAL A 10 -14.52 2.04 7.11
C VAL A 10 -15.77 1.17 7.33
N ASP A 11 -16.92 1.62 6.89
CA ASP A 11 -18.18 0.88 6.97
C ASP A 11 -18.27 -0.28 5.98
N GLU A 12 -17.41 -0.27 4.93
CA GLU A 12 -17.30 -1.38 3.98
C GLU A 12 -16.12 -2.31 4.29
N VAL A 13 -15.29 -1.97 5.26
CA VAL A 13 -14.13 -2.77 5.65
C VAL A 13 -14.53 -3.88 6.62
N VAL A 14 -14.20 -5.12 6.28
CA VAL A 14 -14.40 -6.27 7.18
C VAL A 14 -13.31 -6.26 8.26
N HIS A 15 -13.70 -6.37 9.51
CA HIS A 15 -12.80 -6.43 10.65
C HIS A 15 -12.71 -7.84 11.25
N PRO A 16 -11.52 -8.32 11.66
CA PRO A 16 -10.22 -7.66 11.52
C PRO A 16 -9.77 -7.56 10.06
N ILE A 17 -9.03 -6.51 9.72
CA ILE A 17 -8.57 -6.27 8.36
C ILE A 17 -7.54 -7.33 7.98
N ALA A 18 -7.87 -8.16 7.00
CA ALA A 18 -7.02 -9.24 6.49
C ALA A 18 -7.18 -9.32 4.97
N VAL A 19 -6.50 -8.43 4.25
CA VAL A 19 -6.57 -8.31 2.79
C VAL A 19 -5.26 -8.70 2.14
N ASN A 20 -5.36 -9.38 1.01
CA ASN A 20 -4.21 -9.72 0.18
C ASN A 20 -3.76 -8.49 -0.60
N MET A 21 -2.45 -8.37 -0.75
CA MET A 21 -1.82 -7.28 -1.49
C MET A 21 -0.79 -7.86 -2.44
N GLU A 22 -0.71 -7.30 -3.64
CA GLU A 22 0.22 -7.75 -4.67
C GLU A 22 0.82 -6.57 -5.42
N ALA A 23 2.11 -6.67 -5.71
CA ALA A 23 2.83 -5.76 -6.57
C ALA A 23 3.26 -6.47 -7.85
N ARG A 24 2.93 -5.89 -9.01
CA ARG A 24 3.32 -6.38 -10.33
C ARG A 24 4.07 -5.30 -11.09
N VAL A 25 5.02 -5.73 -11.92
CA VAL A 25 5.71 -4.86 -12.86
C VAL A 25 5.68 -5.52 -14.24
N ASN A 26 5.17 -4.81 -15.24
CA ASN A 26 4.94 -5.32 -16.59
C ASN A 26 4.15 -6.65 -16.61
N GLY A 27 3.20 -6.80 -15.68
CA GLY A 27 2.39 -8.00 -15.52
C GLY A 27 3.06 -9.13 -14.73
N GLU A 28 4.36 -9.04 -14.41
CA GLU A 28 5.08 -10.01 -13.57
C GLU A 28 4.91 -9.66 -12.08
N ARG A 29 4.51 -10.65 -11.28
CA ARG A 29 4.44 -10.50 -9.82
C ARG A 29 5.85 -10.32 -9.23
N TRP A 30 6.08 -9.22 -8.52
CA TRP A 30 7.32 -8.95 -7.82
C TRP A 30 7.23 -9.26 -6.33
N GLY A 31 6.08 -9.03 -5.71
CA GLY A 31 5.92 -9.27 -4.29
C GLY A 31 4.47 -9.18 -3.85
N GLY A 32 4.24 -9.35 -2.56
CA GLY A 32 2.93 -9.24 -1.95
C GLY A 32 2.87 -9.93 -0.60
N GLY A 33 1.75 -9.77 0.08
CA GLY A 33 1.49 -10.34 1.40
C GLY A 33 0.06 -10.12 1.82
N ASN A 34 -0.20 -10.33 3.11
CA ASN A 34 -1.52 -10.12 3.69
C ASN A 34 -1.42 -9.15 4.87
N SER A 35 -2.35 -8.22 4.99
CA SER A 35 -2.35 -7.22 6.05
C SER A 35 -2.47 -7.80 7.46
N SER A 36 -2.94 -9.03 7.62
CA SER A 36 -2.94 -9.75 8.91
C SER A 36 -1.54 -10.01 9.47
N GLN A 37 -0.49 -9.88 8.65
CA GLN A 37 0.91 -10.05 9.07
C GLN A 37 1.53 -8.76 9.65
N MET A 38 0.76 -7.68 9.72
CA MET A 38 1.22 -6.42 10.34
C MET A 38 1.55 -6.66 11.82
N GLN A 39 2.67 -6.08 12.27
CA GLN A 39 3.07 -6.13 13.68
C GLN A 39 2.12 -5.33 14.58
N HIS A 40 1.62 -4.20 14.08
CA HIS A 40 0.69 -3.32 14.79
C HIS A 40 -0.58 -3.17 13.95
N SER A 41 -1.74 -3.21 14.58
CA SER A 41 -3.00 -2.96 13.90
C SER A 41 -3.13 -1.48 13.49
N PHE A 42 -4.02 -1.18 12.56
CA PHE A 42 -4.34 0.22 12.22
C PHE A 42 -4.83 1.00 13.45
N ALA A 43 -5.57 0.36 14.36
CA ALA A 43 -6.02 0.97 15.59
C ALA A 43 -4.86 1.33 16.52
N ASP A 44 -3.85 0.45 16.64
CA ASP A 44 -2.64 0.72 17.43
C ASP A 44 -1.84 1.89 16.86
N ILE A 45 -1.72 1.95 15.53
CA ILE A 45 -1.04 3.05 14.84
C ILE A 45 -1.75 4.38 15.11
N LEU A 46 -3.06 4.43 14.96
CA LEU A 46 -3.86 5.62 15.25
C LEU A 46 -3.77 6.03 16.73
N ALA A 47 -3.86 5.08 17.65
CA ALA A 47 -3.72 5.33 19.08
C ALA A 47 -2.35 5.90 19.41
N HIS A 48 -1.29 5.36 18.80
CA HIS A 48 0.07 5.85 19.00
C HIS A 48 0.25 7.30 18.52
N ILE A 49 -0.19 7.61 17.29
CA ILE A 49 -0.09 8.96 16.74
C ILE A 49 -0.89 9.95 17.59
N SER A 50 -2.15 9.62 17.90
CA SER A 50 -3.06 10.50 18.65
C SER A 50 -2.63 10.73 20.11
N SER A 51 -1.71 9.93 20.64
CA SER A 51 -1.16 10.15 21.97
C SER A 51 -0.28 11.41 22.07
N SER A 52 0.26 11.87 20.97
CA SER A 52 1.22 12.99 20.93
C SER A 52 0.85 14.07 19.92
N GLU A 53 -0.01 13.77 18.96
CA GLU A 53 -0.41 14.67 17.87
C GLU A 53 -1.92 14.66 17.69
N THR A 54 -2.48 15.77 17.23
CA THR A 54 -3.89 15.84 16.83
C THR A 54 -4.03 15.30 15.41
N ILE A 55 -4.91 14.32 15.21
CA ILE A 55 -5.24 13.78 13.88
C ILE A 55 -6.46 14.55 13.35
N TYR A 56 -6.35 15.07 12.14
CA TYR A 56 -7.42 15.81 11.46
C TYR A 56 -8.06 14.98 10.35
N ALA A 57 -9.34 15.27 10.08
CA ALA A 57 -10.03 14.67 8.95
C ALA A 57 -9.32 15.01 7.63
N GLY A 58 -9.11 14.00 6.78
CA GLY A 58 -8.41 14.14 5.50
C GLY A 58 -6.90 13.89 5.56
N GLU A 59 -6.32 13.65 6.73
CA GLU A 59 -4.93 13.22 6.84
C GLU A 59 -4.72 11.81 6.28
N VAL A 60 -3.57 11.63 5.62
CA VAL A 60 -3.15 10.33 5.08
C VAL A 60 -2.05 9.75 5.96
N ILE A 61 -2.29 8.58 6.52
CA ILE A 61 -1.36 7.88 7.40
C ILE A 61 -0.86 6.62 6.70
N GLY A 62 0.45 6.53 6.49
CA GLY A 62 1.09 5.35 5.95
C GLY A 62 1.30 4.29 7.03
N SER A 63 0.78 3.10 6.81
CA SER A 63 0.87 1.97 7.75
C SER A 63 2.17 1.15 7.63
N GLY A 64 3.10 1.58 6.78
CA GLY A 64 4.29 0.81 6.45
C GLY A 64 4.13 -0.03 5.17
N THR A 65 5.18 -0.73 4.80
CA THR A 65 5.25 -1.51 3.57
C THR A 65 5.08 -3.00 3.83
N VAL A 66 4.57 -3.72 2.82
CA VAL A 66 4.58 -5.18 2.82
C VAL A 66 6.00 -5.66 2.56
N GLY A 67 6.50 -6.60 3.36
CA GLY A 67 7.79 -7.24 3.14
C GLY A 67 7.86 -7.85 1.73
N THR A 68 8.96 -7.67 1.02
CA THR A 68 9.16 -8.02 -0.40
C THR A 68 8.32 -7.19 -1.39
N GLY A 69 7.57 -6.21 -0.93
CA GLY A 69 6.81 -5.30 -1.81
C GLY A 69 7.68 -4.23 -2.50
N CYS A 70 8.90 -4.01 -2.03
CA CYS A 70 9.85 -3.10 -2.64
C CYS A 70 10.81 -3.86 -3.57
N GLY A 71 10.98 -3.37 -4.80
CA GLY A 71 11.91 -3.98 -5.77
C GLY A 71 13.34 -4.12 -5.25
N LEU A 72 13.81 -3.18 -4.44
CA LEU A 72 15.16 -3.23 -3.86
C LEU A 72 15.36 -4.42 -2.91
N GLU A 73 14.33 -4.82 -2.18
CA GLU A 73 14.38 -5.99 -1.28
C GLU A 73 14.57 -7.31 -2.04
N ILE A 74 14.15 -7.36 -3.30
CA ILE A 74 14.27 -8.53 -4.18
C ILE A 74 15.34 -8.35 -5.27
N GLY A 75 16.18 -7.31 -5.15
CA GLY A 75 17.27 -7.03 -6.08
C GLY A 75 16.83 -6.52 -7.46
N LYS A 76 15.59 -6.08 -7.60
CA LYS A 76 15.01 -5.55 -8.85
C LYS A 76 14.92 -4.03 -8.81
N ARG A 77 15.04 -3.39 -9.97
CA ARG A 77 14.89 -1.94 -10.14
C ARG A 77 13.96 -1.63 -11.29
N LEU A 78 13.09 -0.66 -11.08
CA LEU A 78 12.22 -0.13 -12.12
C LEU A 78 13.03 0.61 -13.19
N GLN A 79 12.63 0.46 -14.43
CA GLN A 79 13.24 1.05 -15.60
C GLN A 79 12.31 2.12 -16.22
N ASP A 80 12.88 2.98 -17.04
CA ASP A 80 12.07 3.91 -17.85
C ASP A 80 11.12 3.12 -18.77
N GLY A 81 9.85 3.46 -18.73
CA GLY A 81 8.80 2.79 -19.50
C GLY A 81 8.09 1.65 -18.78
N ASP A 82 8.61 1.14 -17.66
CA ASP A 82 7.94 0.09 -16.88
C ASP A 82 6.56 0.56 -16.39
N THR A 83 5.61 -0.36 -16.42
CA THR A 83 4.32 -0.19 -15.75
C THR A 83 4.32 -0.98 -14.46
N PHE A 84 3.87 -0.36 -13.38
CA PHE A 84 3.67 -1.06 -12.12
C PHE A 84 2.22 -1.00 -11.68
N GLU A 85 1.79 -2.04 -11.00
CA GLU A 85 0.46 -2.19 -10.44
C GLU A 85 0.59 -2.62 -8.98
N LEU A 86 -0.17 -1.96 -8.13
CA LEU A 86 -0.36 -2.32 -6.73
C LEU A 86 -1.83 -2.69 -6.54
N GLU A 87 -2.09 -3.93 -6.22
CA GLU A 87 -3.43 -4.43 -5.98
C GLU A 87 -3.65 -4.69 -4.50
N ILE A 88 -4.80 -4.25 -4.01
CA ILE A 88 -5.28 -4.57 -2.67
C ILE A 88 -6.68 -5.16 -2.80
N GLU A 89 -6.84 -6.36 -2.25
CA GLU A 89 -8.10 -7.08 -2.24
C GLU A 89 -9.24 -6.19 -1.71
N ASN A 90 -10.38 -6.21 -2.41
CA ASN A 90 -11.58 -5.41 -2.12
C ASN A 90 -11.42 -3.88 -2.30
N ILE A 91 -10.23 -3.36 -2.62
CA ILE A 91 -10.02 -1.94 -2.92
C ILE A 91 -9.84 -1.74 -4.43
N GLY A 92 -8.92 -2.48 -5.04
CA GLY A 92 -8.65 -2.39 -6.46
C GLY A 92 -7.17 -2.25 -6.79
N ILE A 93 -6.90 -1.75 -7.99
CA ILE A 93 -5.57 -1.66 -8.57
C ILE A 93 -5.19 -0.19 -8.77
N LEU A 94 -4.04 0.20 -8.22
CA LEU A 94 -3.34 1.43 -8.54
C LEU A 94 -2.25 1.13 -9.58
N ALA A 95 -2.40 1.65 -10.80
CA ALA A 95 -1.47 1.42 -11.89
C ALA A 95 -0.83 2.71 -12.35
N ASN A 96 0.47 2.69 -12.60
CA ASN A 96 1.24 3.82 -13.10
C ASN A 96 2.40 3.37 -13.99
N ARG A 97 2.97 4.33 -14.71
CA ARG A 97 4.14 4.11 -15.56
C ARG A 97 5.32 4.92 -15.07
N ILE A 98 6.50 4.30 -15.09
CA ILE A 98 7.76 4.97 -14.79
C ILE A 98 8.18 5.78 -16.01
N VAL A 99 8.54 7.04 -15.79
CA VAL A 99 9.10 7.92 -16.80
C VAL A 99 10.37 8.56 -16.25
N LYS A 100 11.42 8.55 -17.06
CA LYS A 100 12.67 9.22 -16.70
C LYS A 100 12.45 10.74 -16.69
N ALA A 101 12.84 11.40 -15.61
CA ALA A 101 12.87 12.85 -15.56
C ALA A 101 13.81 13.39 -16.65
N ARG A 102 13.33 14.42 -17.34
CA ARG A 102 14.12 15.14 -18.37
C ARG A 102 15.05 16.14 -17.70
#